data_6a07dd3da54e50cdac68ba54e2403698
#
_entry.id   6a07dd3da54e50cdac68ba54e2403698
#
_cell.length_a   1.000
_cell.length_b   1.000
_cell.length_c   1.000
_cell.angle_alpha   90.00
_cell.angle_beta   90.00
_cell.angle_gamma   90.00
#
_symmetry.space_group_name_H-M   'P 1'
#
loop_
_entity.id
_entity.type
_entity.pdbx_description
1 polymer ?
#
loop_
_entity_poly.entity_id
_entity_poly.type
_entity_poly.pdbx_seq_one_letter_code
_entity_poly.pdbx_strand_id
1 'polypeptide(L)'
;MPHRWQVVVLAVLSAVALACEGAGNAGPAPTGKPKPKPGRPSSMVALGDSITAGFGSCTIFVACSRNSWATGSADAVDSHYRRIREANPAIKGHARNLAVPGAQAADLPGQAASAVDSGAEYVTVLIGANDACSGGVDEMTPVRTFRGHLDKAFGRLRKGLPRSRVLVVSIPDVHRLWQLGHDDPGAVRAWRRGICPAMLANPTSTAAADQDRRRRVADRIDAYNDQLARACDAYGDRCRWDGGAAHGIRFSLDLVNRTDYFHPNVAGQNRLADATYPVRFTW
;
A
#
# COMPACT_ATOMS: atom_id res chain seq x y z
N MET A 1 -15.14 -74.02 2.54
CA MET A 1 -13.82 -74.68 2.71
C MET A 1 -12.77 -73.62 2.38
N PRO A 2 -11.82 -73.39 3.26
CA PRO A 2 -10.91 -72.27 3.13
C PRO A 2 -9.60 -72.69 2.50
N HIS A 3 -9.02 -71.82 1.65
CA HIS A 3 -7.58 -71.95 1.28
C HIS A 3 -6.83 -70.77 1.81
N ARG A 4 -5.97 -71.08 2.79
CA ARG A 4 -4.91 -70.22 3.35
C ARG A 4 -3.76 -70.15 2.34
N TRP A 5 -3.31 -68.95 2.02
CA TRP A 5 -2.01 -68.72 1.39
C TRP A 5 -1.12 -67.93 2.36
N GLN A 6 -0.09 -68.58 2.79
CA GLN A 6 0.98 -67.99 3.59
C GLN A 6 1.95 -67.30 2.65
N VAL A 7 2.22 -66.05 2.87
CA VAL A 7 3.30 -65.29 2.22
C VAL A 7 4.50 -65.26 3.13
N VAL A 8 5.58 -65.90 2.64
CA VAL A 8 6.91 -65.89 3.30
C VAL A 8 7.58 -64.57 2.99
N VAL A 9 7.94 -63.82 4.05
CA VAL A 9 8.78 -62.60 3.94
C VAL A 9 10.23 -63.01 4.12
N LEU A 10 11.02 -62.92 3.05
CA LEU A 10 12.48 -63.04 3.07
C LEU A 10 13.06 -61.65 3.41
N ALA A 11 13.70 -61.57 4.59
CA ALA A 11 14.50 -60.44 4.98
C ALA A 11 15.91 -60.57 4.36
N VAL A 12 16.28 -59.65 3.53
CA VAL A 12 17.66 -59.48 3.03
C VAL A 12 18.30 -58.35 3.80
N LEU A 13 19.20 -58.70 4.69
CA LEU A 13 20.12 -57.77 5.39
C LEU A 13 21.30 -57.49 4.44
N SER A 14 21.34 -56.29 3.90
CA SER A 14 22.53 -55.77 3.25
C SER A 14 23.18 -54.73 4.13
N ALA A 15 24.32 -55.09 4.72
CA ALA A 15 25.20 -54.15 5.41
C ALA A 15 25.89 -53.24 4.41
N VAL A 16 25.65 -51.94 4.51
CA VAL A 16 26.44 -50.93 3.80
C VAL A 16 27.34 -50.22 4.84
N ALA A 17 28.62 -50.35 4.59
CA ALA A 17 29.66 -49.76 5.39
C ALA A 17 29.62 -48.23 5.35
N LEU A 18 29.71 -47.57 6.54
CA LEU A 18 29.91 -46.15 6.68
C LEU A 18 31.28 -45.74 6.14
N ALA A 19 31.28 -44.84 5.18
CA ALA A 19 32.41 -43.94 4.95
C ALA A 19 32.11 -42.63 5.69
N CYS A 20 32.71 -42.42 6.85
CA CYS A 20 32.77 -41.11 7.50
C CYS A 20 33.88 -40.32 6.85
N GLU A 21 33.51 -39.28 6.08
CA GLU A 21 34.44 -38.18 5.77
C GLU A 21 33.67 -36.86 5.73
N GLY A 22 34.15 -35.91 6.54
CA GLY A 22 33.86 -34.48 6.36
C GLY A 22 32.66 -33.90 7.12
N ALA A 23 32.66 -34.02 8.48
CA ALA A 23 31.86 -33.09 9.28
C ALA A 23 32.51 -31.69 9.22
N GLY A 24 32.15 -30.92 8.20
CA GLY A 24 32.34 -29.48 8.24
C GLY A 24 31.56 -28.93 9.44
N ASN A 25 32.26 -28.31 10.37
CA ASN A 25 31.72 -27.59 11.52
C ASN A 25 30.79 -26.46 11.03
N ALA A 26 29.55 -26.77 10.76
CA ALA A 26 28.50 -25.76 10.69
C ALA A 26 28.32 -25.27 12.13
N GLY A 27 28.95 -24.15 12.45
CA GLY A 27 28.75 -23.48 13.73
C GLY A 27 27.25 -23.28 13.96
N PRO A 28 26.78 -23.26 15.22
CA PRO A 28 25.38 -23.09 15.53
C PRO A 28 24.85 -21.84 14.82
N ALA A 29 23.74 -21.99 14.07
CA ALA A 29 23.08 -20.87 13.44
C ALA A 29 22.82 -19.77 14.47
N PRO A 30 23.06 -18.49 14.16
CA PRO A 30 22.90 -17.40 15.12
C PRO A 30 21.44 -17.37 15.61
N THR A 31 21.22 -17.78 16.86
CA THR A 31 19.91 -17.86 17.53
C THR A 31 19.43 -16.50 18.04
N GLY A 32 20.17 -15.42 17.80
CA GLY A 32 19.83 -14.07 18.23
C GLY A 32 18.90 -13.37 17.27
N LYS A 33 17.87 -12.66 17.80
CA LYS A 33 17.08 -11.72 16.99
C LYS A 33 18.03 -10.70 16.32
N PRO A 34 17.85 -10.38 15.04
CA PRO A 34 18.67 -9.39 14.35
C PRO A 34 18.68 -8.06 15.14
N LYS A 35 19.85 -7.52 15.40
CA LYS A 35 19.97 -6.20 16.06
C LYS A 35 19.53 -5.11 15.10
N PRO A 36 18.77 -4.09 15.57
CA PRO A 36 18.40 -2.94 14.75
C PRO A 36 19.63 -2.25 14.15
N LYS A 37 19.54 -1.88 12.86
CA LYS A 37 20.61 -1.10 12.22
C LYS A 37 20.31 0.40 12.36
N PRO A 38 21.26 1.23 12.81
CA PRO A 38 21.08 2.66 12.92
C PRO A 38 20.61 3.30 11.61
N GLY A 39 19.70 4.28 11.68
CA GLY A 39 19.22 5.01 10.51
C GLY A 39 18.21 4.25 9.64
N ARG A 40 17.74 3.08 10.05
CA ARG A 40 16.67 2.32 9.37
C ARG A 40 15.63 1.89 10.39
N PRO A 41 14.31 1.99 10.09
CA PRO A 41 13.27 1.58 11.01
C PRO A 41 13.27 0.06 11.22
N SER A 42 12.92 -0.36 12.44
CA SER A 42 12.74 -1.76 12.84
C SER A 42 11.27 -2.17 12.88
N SER A 43 10.36 -1.21 12.70
CA SER A 43 8.92 -1.45 12.62
C SER A 43 8.26 -0.39 11.73
N MET A 44 7.16 -0.77 11.06
CA MET A 44 6.39 0.16 10.25
C MET A 44 4.90 -0.13 10.27
N VAL A 45 4.12 0.90 9.97
CA VAL A 45 2.69 0.80 9.76
C VAL A 45 2.27 1.64 8.56
N ALA A 46 1.32 1.15 7.77
CA ALA A 46 0.73 1.89 6.67
C ALA A 46 -0.72 2.23 6.96
N LEU A 47 -1.07 3.49 6.80
CA LEU A 47 -2.40 4.05 6.92
C LEU A 47 -2.90 4.48 5.53
N GLY A 48 -4.21 4.45 5.33
CA GLY A 48 -4.79 4.89 4.08
C GLY A 48 -6.04 4.12 3.67
N ASP A 49 -6.23 4.05 2.38
CA ASP A 49 -7.40 3.46 1.74
C ASP A 49 -7.07 2.16 0.96
N SER A 50 -7.90 1.84 -0.03
CA SER A 50 -7.77 0.65 -0.88
C SER A 50 -6.43 0.57 -1.61
N ILE A 51 -5.82 1.69 -2.00
CA ILE A 51 -4.53 1.71 -2.69
C ILE A 51 -3.44 1.14 -1.76
N THR A 52 -3.41 1.62 -0.52
CA THR A 52 -2.45 1.14 0.49
C THR A 52 -2.78 -0.27 0.98
N ALA A 53 -4.06 -0.65 1.02
CA ALA A 53 -4.48 -2.03 1.31
C ALA A 53 -4.11 -3.02 0.20
N GLY A 54 -3.61 -2.56 -0.95
CA GLY A 54 -3.30 -3.37 -2.12
C GLY A 54 -4.55 -4.00 -2.76
N PHE A 55 -5.70 -3.30 -2.69
CA PHE A 55 -6.96 -3.81 -3.20
C PHE A 55 -6.87 -4.09 -4.71
N GLY A 56 -7.39 -5.23 -5.13
CA GLY A 56 -7.39 -5.63 -6.54
C GLY A 56 -6.02 -6.07 -7.09
N SER A 57 -4.96 -6.12 -6.28
CA SER A 57 -3.62 -6.53 -6.72
C SER A 57 -3.36 -8.05 -6.61
N CYS A 58 -4.27 -8.81 -6.00
CA CYS A 58 -4.26 -10.28 -6.00
C CYS A 58 -5.14 -10.84 -7.11
N THR A 59 -5.13 -12.19 -7.25
CA THR A 59 -5.96 -12.93 -8.22
C THR A 59 -7.45 -12.69 -8.02
N ILE A 60 -7.89 -12.52 -6.77
CA ILE A 60 -9.26 -12.17 -6.42
C ILE A 60 -9.37 -10.68 -6.11
N PHE A 61 -10.55 -10.10 -6.34
CA PHE A 61 -10.80 -8.67 -6.22
C PHE A 61 -11.14 -8.29 -4.76
N VAL A 62 -10.10 -8.31 -3.91
CA VAL A 62 -10.17 -8.00 -2.47
C VAL A 62 -8.94 -7.21 -2.03
N ALA A 63 -8.92 -6.75 -0.78
CA ALA A 63 -7.72 -6.22 -0.15
C ALA A 63 -6.61 -7.29 -0.11
N CYS A 64 -5.41 -6.92 -0.51
CA CYS A 64 -4.26 -7.82 -0.65
C CYS A 64 -2.98 -7.17 -0.10
N SER A 65 -2.92 -7.03 1.22
CA SER A 65 -1.83 -6.32 1.90
C SER A 65 -0.43 -6.89 1.59
N ARG A 66 -0.35 -8.17 1.21
CA ARG A 66 0.92 -8.77 0.77
C ARG A 66 1.51 -8.13 -0.49
N ASN A 67 0.68 -7.48 -1.31
CA ASN A 67 1.07 -6.76 -2.51
C ASN A 67 1.06 -5.22 -2.32
N SER A 68 0.87 -4.72 -1.09
CA SER A 68 0.90 -3.28 -0.80
C SER A 68 2.24 -2.65 -1.14
N TRP A 69 2.24 -1.50 -1.78
CA TRP A 69 3.41 -0.69 -2.06
C TRP A 69 4.22 -0.36 -0.80
N ALA A 70 3.54 -0.20 0.34
CA ALA A 70 4.14 0.17 1.62
C ALA A 70 4.62 -1.05 2.41
N THR A 71 3.69 -1.96 2.77
CA THR A 71 3.94 -3.07 3.71
C THR A 71 3.98 -4.43 3.04
N GLY A 72 3.93 -4.50 1.73
CA GLY A 72 3.86 -5.75 0.99
C GLY A 72 5.03 -6.69 1.28
N SER A 73 4.73 -7.98 1.47
CA SER A 73 5.71 -9.03 1.74
C SER A 73 5.91 -9.99 0.56
N ALA A 74 5.06 -9.92 -0.46
CA ALA A 74 5.17 -10.75 -1.65
C ALA A 74 6.39 -10.38 -2.49
N ASP A 75 7.04 -11.39 -3.10
CA ASP A 75 8.22 -11.17 -3.96
C ASP A 75 7.91 -10.36 -5.21
N ALA A 76 6.67 -10.34 -5.64
CA ALA A 76 6.22 -9.59 -6.80
C ALA A 76 6.18 -8.06 -6.58
N VAL A 77 6.25 -7.57 -5.34
CA VAL A 77 6.26 -6.13 -5.03
C VAL A 77 7.48 -5.77 -4.21
N ASP A 78 8.34 -4.91 -4.76
CA ASP A 78 9.49 -4.36 -4.06
C ASP A 78 9.07 -3.17 -3.16
N SER A 79 8.27 -3.49 -2.14
CA SER A 79 7.64 -2.54 -1.22
C SER A 79 8.65 -1.82 -0.32
N HIS A 80 8.23 -0.74 0.35
CA HIS A 80 9.03 -0.10 1.39
C HIS A 80 9.47 -1.10 2.46
N TYR A 81 8.57 -1.98 2.90
CA TYR A 81 8.90 -3.02 3.87
C TYR A 81 10.02 -3.94 3.39
N ARG A 82 9.97 -4.43 2.16
CA ARG A 82 11.00 -5.34 1.63
C ARG A 82 12.36 -4.65 1.52
N ARG A 83 12.41 -3.44 0.95
CA ARG A 83 13.63 -2.63 0.86
C ARG A 83 14.24 -2.33 2.24
N ILE A 84 13.37 -2.01 3.22
CA ILE A 84 13.85 -1.81 4.60
C ILE A 84 14.37 -3.14 5.17
N ARG A 85 13.68 -4.26 4.95
CA ARG A 85 14.07 -5.58 5.46
C ARG A 85 15.43 -6.05 4.94
N GLU A 86 15.75 -5.78 3.69
CA GLU A 86 17.07 -6.04 3.11
C GLU A 86 18.16 -5.23 3.83
N ALA A 87 17.90 -3.95 4.08
CA ALA A 87 18.83 -3.07 4.76
C ALA A 87 18.87 -3.28 6.27
N ASN A 88 17.74 -3.64 6.92
CA ASN A 88 17.59 -3.87 8.36
C ASN A 88 16.67 -5.08 8.63
N PRO A 89 17.22 -6.30 8.74
CA PRO A 89 16.43 -7.52 8.99
C PRO A 89 15.62 -7.49 10.29
N ALA A 90 15.91 -6.59 11.23
CA ALA A 90 15.15 -6.46 12.49
C ALA A 90 13.67 -6.06 12.26
N ILE A 91 13.31 -5.49 11.08
CA ILE A 91 11.92 -5.20 10.74
C ILE A 91 11.09 -6.44 10.39
N LYS A 92 11.71 -7.62 10.24
CA LYS A 92 10.99 -8.85 9.85
C LYS A 92 9.87 -9.17 10.83
N GLY A 93 8.63 -9.25 10.33
CA GLY A 93 7.44 -9.48 11.15
C GLY A 93 6.87 -8.23 11.85
N HIS A 94 7.48 -7.06 11.67
CA HIS A 94 7.09 -5.80 12.32
C HIS A 94 6.55 -4.77 11.32
N ALA A 95 5.84 -5.22 10.27
CA ALA A 95 5.09 -4.38 9.35
C ALA A 95 3.59 -4.66 9.48
N ARG A 96 2.77 -3.63 9.67
CA ARG A 96 1.30 -3.74 9.75
C ARG A 96 0.66 -2.83 8.70
N ASN A 97 -0.36 -3.34 8.03
CA ASN A 97 -1.20 -2.55 7.15
C ASN A 97 -2.53 -2.28 7.87
N LEU A 98 -2.81 -1.02 8.17
CA LEU A 98 -4.04 -0.56 8.81
C LEU A 98 -4.96 0.17 7.82
N ALA A 99 -4.60 0.21 6.55
CA ALA A 99 -5.40 0.81 5.51
C ALA A 99 -6.68 0.00 5.27
N VAL A 100 -7.78 0.70 5.02
CA VAL A 100 -9.10 0.11 4.83
C VAL A 100 -9.66 0.53 3.47
N PRO A 101 -10.05 -0.41 2.59
CA PRO A 101 -10.73 -0.06 1.34
C PRO A 101 -11.95 0.84 1.59
N GLY A 102 -12.09 1.91 0.80
CA GLY A 102 -13.15 2.90 0.97
C GLY A 102 -12.90 3.97 2.03
N ALA A 103 -11.84 3.87 2.83
CA ALA A 103 -11.53 4.85 3.87
C ALA A 103 -11.35 6.26 3.28
N GLN A 104 -11.91 7.24 3.96
CA GLN A 104 -11.78 8.68 3.73
C GLN A 104 -10.88 9.32 4.79
N ALA A 105 -10.57 10.59 4.63
CA ALA A 105 -9.82 11.35 5.62
C ALA A 105 -10.47 11.32 7.02
N ALA A 106 -11.79 11.17 7.09
CA ALA A 106 -12.55 11.02 8.33
C ALA A 106 -12.15 9.78 9.15
N ASP A 107 -11.67 8.71 8.49
CA ASP A 107 -11.28 7.44 9.13
C ASP A 107 -9.82 7.48 9.64
N LEU A 108 -9.01 8.37 9.08
CA LEU A 108 -7.58 8.46 9.38
C LEU A 108 -7.27 8.67 10.89
N PRO A 109 -8.04 9.45 11.66
CA PRO A 109 -7.82 9.55 13.11
C PRO A 109 -7.95 8.22 13.86
N GLY A 110 -8.85 7.33 13.42
CA GLY A 110 -8.98 5.96 13.97
C GLY A 110 -7.78 5.09 13.62
N GLN A 111 -7.36 5.11 12.36
CA GLN A 111 -6.16 4.40 11.92
C GLN A 111 -4.89 4.90 12.65
N ALA A 112 -4.80 6.23 12.87
CA ALA A 112 -3.70 6.83 13.63
C ALA A 112 -3.65 6.36 15.09
N ALA A 113 -4.81 6.18 15.74
CA ALA A 113 -4.87 5.61 17.09
C ALA A 113 -4.32 4.17 17.10
N SER A 114 -4.75 3.32 16.17
CA SER A 114 -4.24 1.95 16.03
C SER A 114 -2.75 1.90 15.67
N ALA A 115 -2.23 2.91 14.96
CA ALA A 115 -0.80 3.06 14.71
C ALA A 115 -0.02 3.37 15.99
N VAL A 116 -0.56 4.22 16.86
CA VAL A 116 0.03 4.52 18.18
C VAL A 116 0.18 3.25 19.00
N ASP A 117 -0.84 2.41 19.04
CA ASP A 117 -0.81 1.14 19.77
C ASP A 117 0.27 0.17 19.24
N SER A 118 0.66 0.31 17.99
CA SER A 118 1.69 -0.52 17.38
C SER A 118 3.13 -0.13 17.75
N GLY A 119 3.36 1.09 18.23
CA GLY A 119 4.69 1.61 18.53
C GLY A 119 5.62 1.71 17.31
N ALA A 120 5.06 1.86 16.09
CA ALA A 120 5.82 1.84 14.85
C ALA A 120 6.81 2.99 14.75
N GLU A 121 8.02 2.70 14.22
CA GLU A 121 9.07 3.70 13.99
C GLU A 121 8.90 4.45 12.65
N TYR A 122 8.19 3.84 11.70
CA TYR A 122 7.90 4.41 10.40
C TYR A 122 6.41 4.27 10.06
N VAL A 123 5.79 5.38 9.68
CA VAL A 123 4.37 5.46 9.32
C VAL A 123 4.26 6.00 7.89
N THR A 124 3.50 5.32 7.03
CA THR A 124 3.12 5.85 5.72
C THR A 124 1.65 6.21 5.70
N VAL A 125 1.29 7.32 5.03
CA VAL A 125 -0.09 7.80 4.89
C VAL A 125 -0.37 8.11 3.43
N LEU A 126 -1.35 7.43 2.81
CA LEU A 126 -1.90 7.74 1.50
C LEU A 126 -3.42 7.68 1.63
N ILE A 127 -4.11 8.82 1.55
CA ILE A 127 -5.54 8.96 1.80
C ILE A 127 -6.12 10.13 1.01
N GLY A 128 -7.40 10.08 0.64
CA GLY A 128 -8.14 11.18 0.03
C GLY A 128 -8.73 10.87 -1.34
N ALA A 129 -8.37 9.75 -1.95
CA ALA A 129 -8.97 9.34 -3.21
C ALA A 129 -10.50 9.15 -3.06
N ASN A 130 -10.97 8.52 -1.98
CA ASN A 130 -12.39 8.33 -1.72
C ASN A 130 -13.12 9.61 -1.32
N ASP A 131 -12.42 10.59 -0.76
CA ASP A 131 -12.97 11.94 -0.49
C ASP A 131 -13.33 12.68 -1.78
N ALA A 132 -12.58 12.41 -2.87
CA ALA A 132 -12.82 12.98 -4.19
C ALA A 132 -13.71 12.10 -5.07
N CYS A 133 -13.70 10.78 -4.89
CA CYS A 133 -14.44 9.78 -5.66
C CYS A 133 -15.88 9.54 -5.15
N SER A 134 -16.52 10.54 -4.60
CA SER A 134 -17.92 10.54 -4.12
C SER A 134 -18.94 10.33 -5.25
N GLY A 135 -20.24 10.27 -4.92
CA GLY A 135 -21.33 10.14 -5.87
C GLY A 135 -21.42 11.29 -6.87
N GLY A 136 -20.98 12.48 -6.47
CA GLY A 136 -20.93 13.69 -7.29
C GLY A 136 -19.98 14.74 -6.72
N VAL A 137 -19.73 15.79 -7.51
CA VAL A 137 -18.76 16.85 -7.10
C VAL A 137 -19.18 17.62 -5.85
N ASP A 138 -20.48 17.71 -5.59
CA ASP A 138 -21.00 18.41 -4.42
C ASP A 138 -20.95 17.55 -3.14
N GLU A 139 -20.73 16.24 -3.31
CA GLU A 139 -20.54 15.28 -2.20
C GLU A 139 -19.08 15.09 -1.83
N MET A 140 -18.14 15.67 -2.60
CA MET A 140 -16.70 15.60 -2.24
C MET A 140 -16.47 16.26 -0.88
N THR A 141 -15.65 15.64 -0.02
CA THR A 141 -15.28 16.21 1.28
C THR A 141 -14.78 17.67 1.12
N PRO A 142 -15.36 18.65 1.80
CA PRO A 142 -14.85 20.02 1.75
C PRO A 142 -13.38 20.10 2.19
N VAL A 143 -12.55 20.86 1.48
CA VAL A 143 -11.09 20.95 1.73
C VAL A 143 -10.77 21.29 3.20
N ARG A 144 -11.55 22.18 3.82
CA ARG A 144 -11.39 22.53 5.23
C ARG A 144 -11.68 21.35 6.16
N THR A 145 -12.72 20.57 5.85
CA THR A 145 -13.08 19.35 6.61
C THR A 145 -12.00 18.30 6.48
N PHE A 146 -11.52 18.05 5.24
CA PHE A 146 -10.40 17.16 4.95
C PHE A 146 -9.17 17.53 5.79
N ARG A 147 -8.76 18.82 5.78
CA ARG A 147 -7.66 19.30 6.60
C ARG A 147 -7.89 19.06 8.09
N GLY A 148 -9.08 19.30 8.60
CA GLY A 148 -9.40 19.05 10.02
C GLY A 148 -9.24 17.58 10.44
N HIS A 149 -9.51 16.64 9.53
CA HIS A 149 -9.28 15.22 9.78
C HIS A 149 -7.78 14.88 9.79
N LEU A 150 -7.00 15.47 8.88
CA LEU A 150 -5.53 15.32 8.86
C LEU A 150 -4.93 15.85 10.17
N ASP A 151 -5.33 17.05 10.61
CA ASP A 151 -4.81 17.67 11.83
C ASP A 151 -5.09 16.80 13.07
N LYS A 152 -6.28 16.19 13.15
CA LYS A 152 -6.62 15.25 14.23
C LYS A 152 -5.74 13.99 14.19
N ALA A 153 -5.57 13.39 13.02
CA ALA A 153 -4.78 12.19 12.86
C ALA A 153 -3.29 12.44 13.17
N PHE A 154 -2.73 13.49 12.58
CA PHE A 154 -1.31 13.83 12.75
C PHE A 154 -1.01 14.31 14.19
N GLY A 155 -1.96 15.00 14.82
CA GLY A 155 -1.87 15.32 16.25
C GLY A 155 -1.77 14.06 17.12
N ARG A 156 -2.55 13.02 16.83
CA ARG A 156 -2.46 11.71 17.51
C ARG A 156 -1.12 11.02 17.27
N LEU A 157 -0.66 10.96 16.04
CA LEU A 157 0.64 10.37 15.70
C LEU A 157 1.79 11.11 16.41
N ARG A 158 1.80 12.44 16.36
CA ARG A 158 2.84 13.26 17.00
C ARG A 158 2.89 13.07 18.51
N LYS A 159 1.72 12.98 19.17
CA LYS A 159 1.62 12.75 20.61
C LYS A 159 1.98 11.32 21.00
N GLY A 160 1.47 10.31 20.28
CA GLY A 160 1.61 8.91 20.65
C GLY A 160 2.89 8.25 20.13
N LEU A 161 3.42 8.76 19.02
CA LEU A 161 4.63 8.26 18.37
C LEU A 161 5.68 9.36 18.15
N PRO A 162 6.15 10.05 19.20
CA PRO A 162 6.97 11.27 19.08
C PRO A 162 8.33 11.05 18.40
N ARG A 163 8.79 9.80 18.28
CA ARG A 163 10.06 9.45 17.64
C ARG A 163 9.89 8.85 16.24
N SER A 164 8.67 8.57 15.81
CA SER A 164 8.39 7.95 14.51
C SER A 164 8.56 8.94 13.37
N ARG A 165 8.97 8.43 12.24
CA ARG A 165 9.01 9.17 10.96
C ARG A 165 7.73 8.91 10.20
N VAL A 166 7.12 9.96 9.70
CA VAL A 166 5.88 9.91 8.91
C VAL A 166 6.21 10.27 7.47
N LEU A 167 5.83 9.42 6.53
CA LEU A 167 5.81 9.74 5.11
C LEU A 167 4.36 9.97 4.68
N VAL A 168 4.09 11.15 4.17
CA VAL A 168 2.80 11.52 3.57
C VAL A 168 2.95 11.43 2.07
N VAL A 169 2.07 10.67 1.43
CA VAL A 169 2.11 10.37 -0.01
C VAL A 169 0.94 11.05 -0.70
N SER A 170 1.21 11.66 -1.85
CA SER A 170 0.22 12.33 -2.68
C SER A 170 -0.81 11.37 -3.26
N ILE A 171 -2.04 11.87 -3.42
CA ILE A 171 -3.12 11.14 -4.10
C ILE A 171 -2.75 11.03 -5.58
N PRO A 172 -2.76 9.83 -6.19
CA PRO A 172 -2.52 9.67 -7.62
C PRO A 172 -3.49 10.46 -8.49
N ASP A 173 -3.05 10.84 -9.69
CA ASP A 173 -3.87 11.60 -10.65
C ASP A 173 -4.97 10.73 -11.28
N VAL A 174 -6.19 10.83 -10.74
CA VAL A 174 -7.38 10.10 -11.24
C VAL A 174 -7.89 10.70 -12.56
N HIS A 175 -7.65 12.00 -12.81
CA HIS A 175 -8.01 12.62 -14.08
C HIS A 175 -7.18 12.03 -15.23
N ARG A 176 -5.89 11.80 -14.97
CA ARG A 176 -5.02 11.12 -15.93
C ARG A 176 -5.53 9.71 -16.26
N LEU A 177 -6.07 8.99 -15.28
CA LEU A 177 -6.67 7.68 -15.51
C LEU A 177 -7.86 7.75 -16.48
N TRP A 178 -8.72 8.76 -16.31
CA TRP A 178 -9.81 9.01 -17.28
C TRP A 178 -9.26 9.29 -18.68
N GLN A 179 -8.25 10.15 -18.81
CA GLN A 179 -7.63 10.48 -20.12
C GLN A 179 -7.11 9.24 -20.86
N LEU A 180 -6.64 8.23 -20.14
CA LEU A 180 -6.10 7.01 -20.71
C LEU A 180 -7.16 5.98 -21.08
N GLY A 181 -8.26 5.95 -20.35
CA GLY A 181 -9.24 4.86 -20.45
C GLY A 181 -10.59 5.24 -21.03
N HIS A 182 -10.86 6.54 -21.32
CA HIS A 182 -12.19 6.95 -21.81
C HIS A 182 -12.56 6.37 -23.18
N ASP A 183 -11.57 5.94 -23.96
CA ASP A 183 -11.74 5.26 -25.26
C ASP A 183 -11.49 3.74 -25.17
N ASP A 184 -11.03 3.20 -24.03
CA ASP A 184 -10.86 1.76 -23.85
C ASP A 184 -12.20 1.11 -23.50
N PRO A 185 -12.69 0.14 -24.32
CA PRO A 185 -14.01 -0.47 -24.08
C PRO A 185 -14.11 -1.22 -22.76
N GLY A 186 -12.99 -1.74 -22.23
CA GLY A 186 -12.94 -2.41 -20.93
C GLY A 186 -13.09 -1.44 -19.78
N ALA A 187 -12.31 -0.36 -19.78
CA ALA A 187 -12.38 0.70 -18.80
C ALA A 187 -13.77 1.38 -18.78
N VAL A 188 -14.30 1.71 -19.94
CA VAL A 188 -15.64 2.30 -20.07
C VAL A 188 -16.72 1.39 -19.48
N ARG A 189 -16.66 0.07 -19.75
CA ARG A 189 -17.63 -0.90 -19.15
C ARG A 189 -17.47 -0.99 -17.63
N ALA A 190 -16.23 -0.96 -17.14
CA ALA A 190 -15.95 -1.01 -15.71
C ALA A 190 -16.48 0.24 -15.00
N TRP A 191 -16.15 1.42 -15.51
CA TRP A 191 -16.51 2.71 -14.88
C TRP A 191 -18.00 2.99 -14.86
N ARG A 192 -18.74 2.51 -15.88
CA ARG A 192 -20.23 2.58 -15.90
C ARG A 192 -20.90 1.82 -14.74
N ARG A 193 -20.17 1.00 -13.98
CA ARG A 193 -20.67 0.31 -12.77
C ARG A 193 -20.54 1.17 -11.51
N GLY A 194 -20.17 2.45 -11.63
CA GLY A 194 -20.08 3.38 -10.50
C GLY A 194 -18.70 3.46 -9.83
N ILE A 195 -17.64 3.15 -10.57
CA ILE A 195 -16.26 3.39 -10.07
C ILE A 195 -15.99 4.88 -10.10
N CYS A 196 -15.68 5.48 -8.94
CA CYS A 196 -15.35 6.89 -8.78
C CYS A 196 -16.31 7.82 -9.56
N PRO A 197 -17.63 7.87 -9.25
CA PRO A 197 -18.63 8.51 -10.10
C PRO A 197 -18.36 9.99 -10.35
N ALA A 198 -17.85 10.73 -9.34
CA ALA A 198 -17.51 12.14 -9.50
C ALA A 198 -16.54 12.38 -10.68
N MET A 199 -15.56 11.49 -10.89
CA MET A 199 -14.61 11.61 -12.01
C MET A 199 -15.03 10.82 -13.25
N LEU A 200 -15.46 9.57 -13.08
CA LEU A 200 -15.54 8.57 -14.16
C LEU A 200 -16.96 8.33 -14.69
N ALA A 201 -18.00 8.98 -14.15
CA ALA A 201 -19.34 8.92 -14.75
C ALA A 201 -19.30 9.47 -16.19
N ASN A 202 -20.16 8.91 -17.05
CA ASN A 202 -20.22 9.26 -18.48
C ASN A 202 -18.82 9.26 -19.13
N PRO A 203 -18.07 8.14 -19.06
CA PRO A 203 -16.63 8.16 -19.36
C PRO A 203 -16.28 8.61 -20.77
N THR A 204 -17.15 8.36 -21.75
CA THR A 204 -16.96 8.75 -23.17
C THR A 204 -17.51 10.12 -23.51
N SER A 205 -18.16 10.82 -22.57
CA SER A 205 -18.79 12.12 -22.84
C SER A 205 -17.75 13.23 -22.91
N THR A 206 -17.84 14.04 -23.95
CA THR A 206 -17.09 15.29 -24.14
C THR A 206 -17.97 16.54 -23.94
N ALA A 207 -19.20 16.38 -23.45
CA ALA A 207 -20.07 17.50 -23.12
C ALA A 207 -19.42 18.44 -22.08
N ALA A 208 -19.65 19.73 -22.21
CA ALA A 208 -19.05 20.76 -21.35
C ALA A 208 -19.28 20.48 -19.86
N ALA A 209 -20.49 20.05 -19.49
CA ALA A 209 -20.82 19.73 -18.09
C ALA A 209 -19.98 18.56 -17.52
N ASP A 210 -19.73 17.51 -18.32
CA ASP A 210 -18.90 16.38 -17.91
C ASP A 210 -17.41 16.76 -17.84
N GLN A 211 -16.94 17.58 -18.75
CA GLN A 211 -15.57 18.12 -18.71
C GLN A 211 -15.37 19.02 -17.48
N ASP A 212 -16.36 19.90 -17.19
CA ASP A 212 -16.32 20.75 -16.00
C ASP A 212 -16.32 19.94 -14.71
N ARG A 213 -17.18 18.93 -14.62
CA ARG A 213 -17.21 18.00 -13.49
C ARG A 213 -15.83 17.36 -13.25
N ARG A 214 -15.16 16.85 -14.28
CA ARG A 214 -13.82 16.24 -14.18
C ARG A 214 -12.76 17.25 -13.74
N ARG A 215 -12.79 18.47 -14.28
CA ARG A 215 -11.87 19.54 -13.82
C ARG A 215 -12.08 19.83 -12.33
N ARG A 216 -13.32 19.99 -11.88
CA ARG A 216 -13.63 20.23 -10.45
C ARG A 216 -13.10 19.12 -9.53
N VAL A 217 -13.11 17.85 -9.99
CA VAL A 217 -12.52 16.72 -9.23
C VAL A 217 -10.99 16.79 -9.25
N ALA A 218 -10.37 17.08 -10.37
CA ALA A 218 -8.92 17.26 -10.47
C ALA A 218 -8.44 18.39 -9.54
N ASP A 219 -9.06 19.56 -9.63
CA ASP A 219 -8.77 20.71 -8.76
C ASP A 219 -8.95 20.37 -7.28
N ARG A 220 -9.93 19.51 -6.94
CA ARG A 220 -10.17 19.05 -5.56
C ARG A 220 -9.05 18.12 -5.08
N ILE A 221 -8.55 17.22 -5.92
CA ILE A 221 -7.41 16.34 -5.59
C ILE A 221 -6.15 17.18 -5.38
N ASP A 222 -5.91 18.18 -6.23
CA ASP A 222 -4.78 19.10 -6.07
C ASP A 222 -4.88 19.86 -4.74
N ALA A 223 -6.07 20.37 -4.41
CA ALA A 223 -6.31 21.04 -3.11
C ALA A 223 -6.11 20.09 -1.92
N TYR A 224 -6.47 18.80 -2.04
CA TYR A 224 -6.18 17.82 -0.98
C TYR A 224 -4.68 17.55 -0.86
N ASN A 225 -3.97 17.41 -1.96
CA ASN A 225 -2.52 17.24 -1.98
C ASN A 225 -1.81 18.41 -1.30
N ASP A 226 -2.26 19.64 -1.55
CA ASP A 226 -1.80 20.83 -0.83
C ASP A 226 -2.05 20.73 0.68
N GLN A 227 -3.20 20.23 1.11
CA GLN A 227 -3.47 20.07 2.53
C GLN A 227 -2.62 18.95 3.16
N LEU A 228 -2.36 17.87 2.45
CA LEU A 228 -1.45 16.80 2.89
C LEU A 228 -0.03 17.35 3.10
N ALA A 229 0.50 18.11 2.13
CA ALA A 229 1.80 18.77 2.23
C ALA A 229 1.85 19.70 3.44
N ARG A 230 0.89 20.63 3.55
CA ARG A 230 0.81 21.59 4.69
C ARG A 230 0.63 20.91 6.04
N ALA A 231 -0.09 19.79 6.12
CA ALA A 231 -0.24 19.04 7.36
C ALA A 231 1.07 18.36 7.76
N CYS A 232 1.84 17.88 6.78
CA CYS A 232 3.18 17.33 7.00
C CYS A 232 4.15 18.42 7.47
N ASP A 233 4.14 19.59 6.85
CA ASP A 233 4.95 20.74 7.30
C ASP A 233 4.63 21.14 8.76
N ALA A 234 3.34 21.21 9.10
CA ALA A 234 2.89 21.51 10.46
C ALA A 234 3.23 20.39 11.48
N TYR A 235 3.43 19.16 11.02
CA TYR A 235 3.91 18.06 11.86
C TYR A 235 5.36 18.30 12.32
N GLY A 236 6.19 18.90 11.46
CA GLY A 236 7.58 19.23 11.71
C GLY A 236 8.58 18.21 11.16
N ASP A 237 9.83 18.28 11.62
CA ASP A 237 11.00 17.59 11.04
C ASP A 237 10.89 16.06 10.93
N ARG A 238 9.92 15.44 11.57
CA ARG A 238 9.68 14.00 11.50
C ARG A 238 8.62 13.61 10.48
N CYS A 239 8.11 14.58 9.72
CA CYS A 239 7.25 14.33 8.57
C CYS A 239 7.97 14.66 7.28
N ARG A 240 7.76 13.82 6.28
CA ARG A 240 8.22 14.03 4.92
C ARG A 240 7.03 13.93 3.97
N TRP A 241 6.82 14.96 3.19
CA TRP A 241 5.96 14.94 2.03
C TRP A 241 6.68 14.29 0.84
N ASP A 242 6.00 13.51 0.02
CA ASP A 242 6.60 12.85 -1.15
C ASP A 242 6.92 13.81 -2.31
N GLY A 243 6.59 15.09 -2.15
CA GLY A 243 6.80 16.09 -3.19
C GLY A 243 5.86 15.97 -4.38
N GLY A 244 4.73 15.28 -4.24
CA GLY A 244 3.82 14.98 -5.34
C GLY A 244 4.25 13.78 -6.19
N ALA A 245 5.18 12.96 -5.69
CA ALA A 245 5.76 11.87 -6.47
C ALA A 245 4.73 10.83 -6.91
N ALA A 246 3.78 10.45 -6.03
CA ALA A 246 2.73 9.51 -6.40
C ALA A 246 1.71 10.15 -7.36
N HIS A 247 1.38 11.43 -7.18
CA HIS A 247 0.51 12.18 -8.09
C HIS A 247 1.12 12.28 -9.49
N GLY A 248 2.42 12.52 -9.57
CA GLY A 248 3.18 12.64 -10.83
C GLY A 248 3.45 11.33 -11.56
N ILE A 249 3.04 10.17 -11.02
CA ILE A 249 3.22 8.90 -11.73
C ILE A 249 2.40 8.92 -13.03
N ARG A 250 3.08 8.71 -14.14
CA ARG A 250 2.40 8.49 -15.42
C ARG A 250 1.85 7.07 -15.47
N PHE A 251 0.69 6.88 -14.84
CA PHE A 251 -0.03 5.61 -14.93
C PHE A 251 -0.40 5.31 -16.38
N SER A 252 -0.40 4.03 -16.73
CA SER A 252 -0.94 3.46 -17.96
C SER A 252 -1.94 2.36 -17.59
N LEU A 253 -2.78 1.92 -18.52
CA LEU A 253 -3.82 0.93 -18.22
C LEU A 253 -3.28 -0.46 -17.84
N ASP A 254 -2.02 -0.76 -18.13
CA ASP A 254 -1.33 -1.97 -17.69
C ASP A 254 -0.90 -1.94 -16.20
N LEU A 255 -0.91 -0.77 -15.58
CA LEU A 255 -0.61 -0.59 -14.15
C LEU A 255 -1.84 -0.70 -13.25
N VAL A 256 -3.04 -0.83 -13.82
CA VAL A 256 -4.29 -0.96 -13.06
C VAL A 256 -4.94 -2.32 -13.26
N ASN A 257 -5.79 -2.70 -12.31
CA ASN A 257 -6.54 -3.95 -12.35
C ASN A 257 -7.55 -3.93 -13.51
N ARG A 258 -7.64 -5.04 -14.26
CA ARG A 258 -8.56 -5.15 -15.42
C ARG A 258 -10.02 -5.40 -15.05
N THR A 259 -10.34 -5.59 -13.75
CA THR A 259 -11.72 -5.74 -13.28
C THR A 259 -12.41 -4.38 -13.15
N ASP A 260 -11.69 -3.37 -12.64
CA ASP A 260 -12.25 -2.04 -12.39
C ASP A 260 -11.54 -0.91 -13.15
N TYR A 261 -10.36 -1.18 -13.71
CA TYR A 261 -9.54 -0.17 -14.40
C TYR A 261 -9.30 1.08 -13.53
N PHE A 262 -9.10 0.86 -12.23
CA PHE A 262 -8.95 1.92 -11.25
C PHE A 262 -7.85 1.63 -10.23
N HIS A 263 -7.98 0.53 -9.49
CA HIS A 263 -6.99 0.19 -8.47
C HIS A 263 -5.68 -0.30 -9.08
N PRO A 264 -4.51 0.10 -8.52
CA PRO A 264 -3.21 -0.38 -8.97
C PRO A 264 -3.10 -1.91 -8.84
N ASN A 265 -2.71 -2.58 -9.93
CA ASN A 265 -2.32 -3.98 -9.90
C ASN A 265 -0.90 -4.14 -9.31
N VAL A 266 -0.30 -5.34 -9.37
CA VAL A 266 1.06 -5.59 -8.86
C VAL A 266 2.09 -4.62 -9.44
N ALA A 267 2.04 -4.37 -10.75
CA ALA A 267 2.96 -3.44 -11.41
C ALA A 267 2.73 -1.99 -10.95
N GLY A 268 1.46 -1.58 -10.77
CA GLY A 268 1.09 -0.28 -10.23
C GLY A 268 1.53 -0.11 -8.77
N GLN A 269 1.41 -1.15 -7.95
CA GLN A 269 1.91 -1.15 -6.57
C GLN A 269 3.44 -1.01 -6.53
N ASN A 270 4.16 -1.68 -7.43
CA ASN A 270 5.61 -1.49 -7.60
C ASN A 270 5.95 -0.05 -8.00
N ARG A 271 5.20 0.52 -8.92
CA ARG A 271 5.43 1.89 -9.39
C ARG A 271 5.24 2.92 -8.27
N LEU A 272 4.23 2.71 -7.41
CA LEU A 272 4.03 3.53 -6.20
C LEU A 272 5.19 3.36 -5.22
N ALA A 273 5.62 2.13 -4.96
CA ALA A 273 6.75 1.86 -4.07
C ALA A 273 8.03 2.55 -4.56
N ASP A 274 8.34 2.45 -5.84
CA ASP A 274 9.50 3.09 -6.44
C ASP A 274 9.48 4.62 -6.32
N ALA A 275 8.34 5.23 -6.65
CA ALA A 275 8.21 6.68 -6.66
C ALA A 275 8.29 7.29 -5.26
N THR A 276 7.86 6.55 -4.22
CA THR A 276 7.68 7.09 -2.88
C THR A 276 8.68 6.61 -1.85
N TYR A 277 9.51 5.60 -2.17
CA TYR A 277 10.49 5.07 -1.21
C TYR A 277 11.54 6.10 -0.81
N PRO A 278 11.68 6.41 0.48
CA PRO A 278 12.71 7.32 0.94
C PRO A 278 14.05 6.58 1.00
N VAL A 279 15.04 7.04 0.21
CA VAL A 279 16.39 6.44 0.18
C VAL A 279 17.06 6.52 1.56
N ARG A 280 16.75 7.55 2.34
CA ARG A 280 17.28 7.79 3.68
C ARG A 280 16.13 8.09 4.65
N PHE A 281 16.29 7.65 5.91
CA PHE A 281 15.35 7.89 7.02
C PHE A 281 15.96 8.89 8.02
N THR A 282 16.42 10.03 7.51
CA THR A 282 17.16 11.05 8.28
C THR A 282 16.39 12.35 8.48
N TRP A 283 15.08 12.37 8.22
CA TRP A 283 14.19 13.50 8.50
C TRP A 283 13.53 13.37 9.86
#